data_f8e63a2024de984f6d71b360cb0e81fe
#
_entry.id   f8e63a2024de984f6d71b360cb0e81fe
#
_cell.length_a   1.000
_cell.length_b   1.000
_cell.length_c   1.000
_cell.angle_alpha   90.00
_cell.angle_beta   90.00
_cell.angle_gamma   90.00
#
_symmetry.space_group_name_H-M   'P 1'
#
loop_
_entity.id
_entity.type
_entity.pdbx_description
1 polymer ?
#
loop_
_entity_poly.entity_id
_entity_poly.type
_entity_poly.pdbx_seq_one_letter_code
_entity_poly.pdbx_strand_id
1 'polypeptide(L)'
;MPPPVLAWWQALPGNARGPLFMLLSAVVFSTMGGMIKAVGSDLHSFQVVFFRCVFGLLFLLPFIRREGLGIFHTRRPGLHALRVTFGILAMFCLFHAITNMELAAAISITYARPLFMIVLAILILGEVVRWRRGLATAVGFLGVLIVMRPDPTALDLDALAALASAALIAGALTMVKLLSATERPLTILMWFATGAVLASAVPAAMVWRWPDPGTWGLLVLIGAAASLGQYLAVRAYREGEATLVTPFDYSQILWATLIGVVVFAEIPDAWTLVGAAVIIGSALYILRREAQLGRTVPPHGGDAPGPDPRSGPGSESGPGAESESGARPGSGRR
;
A
#
# COMPACT_ATOMS: atom_id res chain seq x y z
N MET A 1 -33.33 -13.84 -10.00
CA MET A 1 -32.90 -13.69 -8.61
C MET A 1 -31.37 -13.80 -8.59
N PRO A 2 -30.63 -12.91 -7.97
CA PRO A 2 -29.18 -13.09 -7.81
C PRO A 2 -28.91 -14.37 -7.00
N PRO A 3 -27.81 -15.10 -7.31
CA PRO A 3 -27.47 -16.29 -6.57
C PRO A 3 -27.34 -15.97 -5.07
N PRO A 4 -27.69 -16.89 -4.16
CA PRO A 4 -27.77 -16.62 -2.71
C PRO A 4 -26.47 -16.07 -2.11
N VAL A 5 -25.31 -16.42 -2.70
CA VAL A 5 -23.99 -15.90 -2.33
C VAL A 5 -23.87 -14.39 -2.62
N LEU A 6 -24.46 -13.92 -3.73
CA LEU A 6 -24.41 -12.48 -4.08
C LEU A 6 -25.30 -11.64 -3.18
N ALA A 7 -26.46 -12.18 -2.79
CA ALA A 7 -27.37 -11.51 -1.84
C ALA A 7 -26.75 -11.42 -0.45
N TRP A 8 -26.13 -12.50 0.04
CA TRP A 8 -25.40 -12.49 1.30
C TRP A 8 -24.24 -11.46 1.29
N TRP A 9 -23.46 -11.43 0.21
CA TRP A 9 -22.36 -10.48 0.03
C TRP A 9 -22.84 -9.03 0.06
N GLN A 10 -23.95 -8.73 -0.61
CA GLN A 10 -24.54 -7.40 -0.65
C GLN A 10 -25.12 -6.97 0.71
N ALA A 11 -25.55 -7.92 1.54
CA ALA A 11 -26.06 -7.66 2.87
C ALA A 11 -24.97 -7.33 3.91
N LEU A 12 -23.70 -7.67 3.63
CA LEU A 12 -22.59 -7.36 4.54
C LEU A 12 -22.33 -5.84 4.58
N PRO A 13 -22.16 -5.23 5.76
CA PRO A 13 -21.72 -3.85 5.88
C PRO A 13 -20.30 -3.68 5.30
N GLY A 14 -19.98 -2.49 4.76
CA GLY A 14 -18.69 -2.18 4.15
C GLY A 14 -17.50 -2.50 5.08
N ASN A 15 -17.65 -2.24 6.37
CA ASN A 15 -16.64 -2.55 7.39
C ASN A 15 -16.38 -4.06 7.59
N ALA A 16 -17.25 -4.94 7.11
CA ALA A 16 -17.00 -6.39 7.07
C ALA A 16 -16.42 -6.84 5.72
N ARG A 17 -16.78 -6.17 4.61
CA ARG A 17 -16.26 -6.52 3.27
C ARG A 17 -14.79 -6.17 3.11
N GLY A 18 -14.35 -5.02 3.64
CA GLY A 18 -12.96 -4.58 3.59
C GLY A 18 -11.99 -5.63 4.13
N PRO A 19 -12.14 -6.09 5.38
CA PRO A 19 -11.34 -7.18 5.95
C PRO A 19 -11.35 -8.47 5.13
N LEU A 20 -12.51 -8.88 4.59
CA LEU A 20 -12.61 -10.08 3.75
C LEU A 20 -11.81 -9.96 2.45
N PHE A 21 -11.88 -8.80 1.78
CA PHE A 21 -11.04 -8.55 0.60
C PHE A 21 -9.55 -8.58 0.95
N MET A 22 -9.15 -8.07 2.12
CA MET A 22 -7.76 -8.10 2.55
C MET A 22 -7.29 -9.52 2.86
N LEU A 23 -8.11 -10.33 3.54
CA LEU A 23 -7.81 -11.75 3.75
C LEU A 23 -7.60 -12.49 2.43
N LEU A 24 -8.49 -12.29 1.44
CA LEU A 24 -8.34 -12.88 0.10
C LEU A 24 -7.07 -12.39 -0.59
N SER A 25 -6.76 -11.10 -0.46
CA SER A 25 -5.50 -10.53 -0.99
C SER A 25 -4.28 -11.20 -0.36
N ALA A 26 -4.29 -11.40 0.95
CA ALA A 26 -3.22 -12.06 1.69
C ALA A 26 -3.01 -13.51 1.24
N VAL A 27 -4.09 -14.28 1.04
CA VAL A 27 -4.04 -15.63 0.45
C VAL A 27 -3.39 -15.61 -0.93
N VAL A 28 -3.85 -14.70 -1.81
CA VAL A 28 -3.35 -14.61 -3.18
C VAL A 28 -1.88 -14.24 -3.21
N PHE A 29 -1.44 -13.27 -2.40
CA PHE A 29 -0.03 -12.88 -2.33
C PHE A 29 0.86 -13.96 -1.71
N SER A 30 0.37 -14.68 -0.70
CA SER A 30 1.12 -15.81 -0.12
C SER A 30 1.24 -16.96 -1.13
N THR A 31 0.18 -17.27 -1.86
CA THR A 31 0.21 -18.28 -2.94
C THR A 31 1.18 -17.84 -4.05
N MET A 32 1.17 -16.57 -4.42
CA MET A 32 2.16 -16.01 -5.35
C MET A 32 3.59 -16.18 -4.82
N GLY A 33 3.83 -15.92 -3.53
CA GLY A 33 5.13 -16.15 -2.89
C GLY A 33 5.59 -17.60 -2.99
N GLY A 34 4.68 -18.55 -2.75
CA GLY A 34 4.97 -19.98 -2.94
C GLY A 34 5.29 -20.33 -4.40
N MET A 35 4.54 -19.79 -5.37
CA MET A 35 4.86 -20.00 -6.79
C MET A 35 6.21 -19.38 -7.18
N ILE A 36 6.56 -18.20 -6.67
CA ILE A 36 7.87 -17.57 -6.88
C ILE A 36 8.97 -18.47 -6.34
N LYS A 37 8.81 -19.03 -5.12
CA LYS A 37 9.76 -19.93 -4.52
C LYS A 37 9.95 -21.21 -5.34
N ALA A 38 8.85 -21.80 -5.82
CA ALA A 38 8.88 -22.98 -6.68
C ALA A 38 9.61 -22.75 -8.01
N VAL A 39 9.41 -21.59 -8.64
CA VAL A 39 10.08 -21.24 -9.91
C VAL A 39 11.51 -20.79 -9.69
N GLY A 40 11.83 -20.29 -8.51
CA GLY A 40 13.14 -19.77 -8.16
C GLY A 40 14.25 -20.82 -8.14
N SER A 41 13.92 -22.13 -8.11
CA SER A 41 14.87 -23.23 -8.31
C SER A 41 15.40 -23.30 -9.76
N ASP A 42 14.59 -22.87 -10.72
CA ASP A 42 14.87 -23.03 -12.17
C ASP A 42 15.27 -21.73 -12.84
N LEU A 43 14.70 -20.60 -12.37
CA LEU A 43 14.89 -19.27 -12.96
C LEU A 43 15.45 -18.29 -11.94
N HIS A 44 16.36 -17.45 -12.42
CA HIS A 44 16.90 -16.35 -11.61
C HIS A 44 15.80 -15.35 -11.23
N SER A 45 15.84 -14.81 -10.01
CA SER A 45 14.85 -13.85 -9.48
C SER A 45 14.59 -12.66 -10.41
N PHE A 46 15.60 -12.15 -11.12
CA PHE A 46 15.43 -11.06 -12.11
C PHE A 46 14.47 -11.44 -13.23
N GLN A 47 14.52 -12.66 -13.69
CA GLN A 47 13.68 -13.16 -14.77
C GLN A 47 12.24 -13.38 -14.29
N VAL A 48 12.07 -13.90 -13.07
CA VAL A 48 10.75 -14.06 -12.44
C VAL A 48 10.08 -12.71 -12.24
N VAL A 49 10.82 -11.69 -11.76
CA VAL A 49 10.31 -10.30 -11.63
C VAL A 49 9.90 -9.75 -12.99
N PHE A 50 10.72 -9.94 -14.03
CA PHE A 50 10.40 -9.46 -15.38
C PHE A 50 9.07 -10.06 -15.88
N PHE A 51 8.92 -11.39 -15.86
CA PHE A 51 7.68 -12.03 -16.28
C PHE A 51 6.47 -11.62 -15.46
N ARG A 52 6.64 -11.49 -14.13
CA ARG A 52 5.57 -10.95 -13.26
C ARG A 52 5.13 -9.57 -13.72
N CYS A 53 6.08 -8.68 -14.05
CA CYS A 53 5.77 -7.33 -14.52
C CYS A 53 5.11 -7.34 -15.90
N VAL A 54 5.60 -8.16 -16.85
CA VAL A 54 5.02 -8.32 -18.19
C VAL A 54 3.58 -8.82 -18.10
N PHE A 55 3.36 -9.95 -17.45
CA PHE A 55 2.00 -10.50 -17.31
C PHE A 55 1.11 -9.58 -16.48
N GLY A 56 1.63 -8.92 -15.44
CA GLY A 56 0.89 -7.91 -14.68
C GLY A 56 0.45 -6.73 -15.56
N LEU A 57 1.33 -6.23 -16.44
CA LEU A 57 1.00 -5.16 -17.38
C LEU A 57 -0.05 -5.62 -18.40
N LEU A 58 0.03 -6.86 -18.90
CA LEU A 58 -0.96 -7.42 -19.82
C LEU A 58 -2.38 -7.43 -19.23
N PHE A 59 -2.53 -7.72 -17.93
CA PHE A 59 -3.81 -7.62 -17.23
C PHE A 59 -4.33 -6.18 -17.09
N LEU A 60 -3.46 -5.18 -17.21
CA LEU A 60 -3.83 -3.77 -17.16
C LEU A 60 -4.11 -3.16 -18.56
N LEU A 61 -3.77 -3.85 -19.66
CA LEU A 61 -3.98 -3.38 -21.03
C LEU A 61 -5.42 -2.92 -21.34
N PRO A 62 -6.49 -3.59 -20.85
CA PRO A 62 -7.86 -3.13 -21.10
C PRO A 62 -8.13 -1.71 -20.59
N PHE A 63 -7.45 -1.27 -19.53
CA PHE A 63 -7.56 0.08 -18.99
C PHE A 63 -6.90 1.11 -19.91
N ILE A 64 -5.74 0.77 -20.49
CA ILE A 64 -5.06 1.64 -21.47
C ILE A 64 -5.94 1.83 -22.71
N ARG A 65 -6.59 0.77 -23.17
CA ARG A 65 -7.51 0.84 -24.33
C ARG A 65 -8.72 1.74 -24.09
N ARG A 66 -9.20 1.82 -22.86
CA ARG A 66 -10.36 2.66 -22.48
C ARG A 66 -10.01 4.11 -22.29
N GLU A 67 -8.87 4.41 -21.65
CA GLU A 67 -8.46 5.76 -21.26
C GLU A 67 -7.52 6.43 -22.28
N GLY A 68 -6.95 5.66 -23.20
CA GLY A 68 -5.98 6.14 -24.20
C GLY A 68 -4.61 6.47 -23.60
N LEU A 69 -3.70 6.98 -24.44
CA LEU A 69 -2.32 7.30 -24.05
C LEU A 69 -2.21 8.51 -23.11
N GLY A 70 -3.26 9.30 -22.96
CA GLY A 70 -3.31 10.43 -22.01
C GLY A 70 -3.05 10.03 -20.56
N ILE A 71 -3.21 8.75 -20.22
CA ILE A 71 -2.91 8.15 -18.92
C ILE A 71 -1.43 8.31 -18.50
N PHE A 72 -0.51 8.46 -19.46
CA PHE A 72 0.91 8.66 -19.21
C PHE A 72 1.31 10.12 -19.05
N HIS A 73 0.36 11.06 -19.20
CA HIS A 73 0.67 12.47 -19.01
C HIS A 73 0.94 12.77 -17.53
N THR A 74 2.14 13.26 -17.23
CA THR A 74 2.59 13.60 -15.87
C THR A 74 3.38 14.90 -15.85
N ARG A 75 3.28 15.62 -14.75
CA ARG A 75 4.12 16.81 -14.47
C ARG A 75 5.33 16.48 -13.58
N ARG A 76 5.45 15.23 -13.10
CA ARG A 76 6.48 14.80 -12.13
C ARG A 76 7.21 13.52 -12.54
N PRO A 77 7.83 13.46 -13.74
CA PRO A 77 8.45 12.22 -14.24
C PRO A 77 9.57 11.71 -13.33
N GLY A 78 10.32 12.59 -12.66
CA GLY A 78 11.37 12.19 -11.72
C GLY A 78 10.85 11.41 -10.50
N LEU A 79 9.69 11.79 -9.95
CA LEU A 79 9.08 11.02 -8.85
C LEU A 79 8.56 9.66 -9.33
N HIS A 80 8.04 9.57 -10.56
CA HIS A 80 7.68 8.29 -11.16
C HIS A 80 8.91 7.40 -11.38
N ALA A 81 10.02 7.95 -11.86
CA ALA A 81 11.28 7.23 -12.02
C ALA A 81 11.78 6.69 -10.66
N LEU A 82 11.80 7.50 -9.60
CA LEU A 82 12.15 7.06 -8.25
C LEU A 82 11.20 5.97 -7.74
N ARG A 83 9.89 6.11 -7.99
CA ARG A 83 8.89 5.09 -7.63
C ARG A 83 9.17 3.76 -8.32
N VAL A 84 9.52 3.78 -9.61
CA VAL A 84 9.90 2.59 -10.38
C VAL A 84 11.18 1.98 -9.82
N THR A 85 12.22 2.78 -9.61
CA THR A 85 13.51 2.32 -9.09
C THR A 85 13.36 1.63 -7.74
N PHE A 86 12.73 2.30 -6.75
CA PHE A 86 12.48 1.70 -5.44
C PHE A 86 11.64 0.44 -5.55
N GLY A 87 10.59 0.44 -6.38
CA GLY A 87 9.70 -0.70 -6.52
C GLY A 87 10.36 -1.91 -7.16
N ILE A 88 11.19 -1.71 -8.20
CA ILE A 88 11.90 -2.81 -8.87
C ILE A 88 13.01 -3.38 -8.01
N LEU A 89 13.80 -2.53 -7.37
CA LEU A 89 14.84 -2.99 -6.43
C LEU A 89 14.21 -3.75 -5.26
N ALA A 90 13.08 -3.26 -4.73
CA ALA A 90 12.33 -3.97 -3.71
C ALA A 90 11.89 -5.37 -4.16
N MET A 91 11.39 -5.50 -5.40
CA MET A 91 11.00 -6.81 -5.94
C MET A 91 12.18 -7.75 -6.13
N PHE A 92 13.31 -7.26 -6.63
CA PHE A 92 14.51 -8.08 -6.79
C PHE A 92 14.98 -8.62 -5.44
N CYS A 93 15.07 -7.75 -4.43
CA CYS A 93 15.45 -8.14 -3.08
C CYS A 93 14.43 -9.12 -2.46
N LEU A 94 13.14 -8.85 -2.58
CA LEU A 94 12.09 -9.71 -2.02
C LEU A 94 12.06 -11.09 -2.70
N PHE A 95 12.14 -11.15 -4.03
CA PHE A 95 12.07 -12.42 -4.76
C PHE A 95 13.32 -13.26 -4.51
N HIS A 96 14.48 -12.62 -4.41
CA HIS A 96 15.70 -13.28 -3.98
C HIS A 96 15.55 -13.89 -2.58
N ALA A 97 15.06 -13.12 -1.61
CA ALA A 97 14.83 -13.61 -0.25
C ALA A 97 13.80 -14.77 -0.22
N ILE A 98 12.67 -14.65 -0.90
CA ILE A 98 11.64 -15.72 -0.97
C ILE A 98 12.22 -17.02 -1.56
N THR A 99 13.13 -16.90 -2.52
CA THR A 99 13.74 -18.07 -3.17
C THR A 99 14.75 -18.77 -2.27
N ASN A 100 15.54 -18.01 -1.49
CA ASN A 100 16.73 -18.55 -0.79
C ASN A 100 16.54 -18.76 0.71
N MET A 101 15.45 -18.27 1.33
CA MET A 101 15.15 -18.47 2.74
C MET A 101 13.74 -18.99 2.97
N GLU A 102 13.39 -19.32 4.21
CA GLU A 102 12.02 -19.72 4.57
C GLU A 102 11.00 -18.67 4.18
N LEU A 103 9.91 -19.10 3.53
CA LEU A 103 8.86 -18.20 3.04
C LEU A 103 8.24 -17.36 4.17
N ALA A 104 8.02 -17.97 5.34
CA ALA A 104 7.49 -17.30 6.52
C ALA A 104 8.44 -16.21 7.04
N ALA A 105 9.74 -16.49 7.10
CA ALA A 105 10.77 -15.55 7.55
C ALA A 105 10.91 -14.37 6.57
N ALA A 106 11.02 -14.63 5.26
CA ALA A 106 11.10 -13.60 4.22
C ALA A 106 9.91 -12.64 4.29
N ILE A 107 8.69 -13.17 4.37
CA ILE A 107 7.47 -12.37 4.47
C ILE A 107 7.43 -11.60 5.79
N SER A 108 7.80 -12.22 6.92
CA SER A 108 7.80 -11.54 8.23
C SER A 108 8.72 -10.33 8.27
N ILE A 109 9.94 -10.44 7.74
CA ILE A 109 10.89 -9.33 7.66
C ILE A 109 10.35 -8.18 6.81
N THR A 110 9.62 -8.48 5.72
CA THR A 110 9.02 -7.45 4.85
C THR A 110 8.00 -6.59 5.60
N TYR A 111 7.38 -7.10 6.65
CA TYR A 111 6.48 -6.32 7.50
C TYR A 111 7.20 -5.31 8.41
N ALA A 112 8.53 -5.20 8.34
CA ALA A 112 9.27 -4.07 8.90
C ALA A 112 9.08 -2.75 8.10
N ARG A 113 8.46 -2.78 6.92
CA ARG A 113 8.21 -1.58 6.08
C ARG A 113 7.60 -0.37 6.81
N PRO A 114 6.64 -0.50 7.76
CA PRO A 114 6.12 0.65 8.49
C PRO A 114 7.18 1.33 9.36
N LEU A 115 8.18 0.59 9.83
CA LEU A 115 9.28 1.13 10.64
C LEU A 115 10.16 2.05 9.78
N PHE A 116 10.47 1.63 8.56
CA PHE A 116 11.20 2.45 7.59
C PHE A 116 10.37 3.65 7.12
N MET A 117 9.03 3.50 6.97
CA MET A 117 8.17 4.62 6.63
C MET A 117 8.23 5.75 7.65
N ILE A 118 8.38 5.45 8.93
CA ILE A 118 8.54 6.45 9.99
C ILE A 118 9.85 7.23 9.80
N VAL A 119 10.93 6.51 9.52
CA VAL A 119 12.24 7.14 9.25
C VAL A 119 12.15 8.06 8.03
N LEU A 120 11.54 7.58 6.95
CA LEU A 120 11.36 8.38 5.72
C LEU A 120 10.40 9.56 5.92
N ALA A 121 9.37 9.42 6.77
CA ALA A 121 8.46 10.51 7.10
C ALA A 121 9.21 11.66 7.81
N ILE A 122 10.15 11.34 8.71
CA ILE A 122 11.01 12.35 9.34
C ILE A 122 11.93 13.01 8.31
N LEU A 123 12.64 12.20 7.51
CA LEU A 123 13.71 12.69 6.63
C LEU A 123 13.18 13.43 5.39
N ILE A 124 12.07 12.95 4.81
CA ILE A 124 11.54 13.45 3.53
C ILE A 124 10.36 14.39 3.73
N LEU A 125 9.46 14.08 4.68
CA LEU A 125 8.24 14.86 4.92
C LEU A 125 8.40 15.87 6.05
N GLY A 126 9.52 15.85 6.81
CA GLY A 126 9.76 16.75 7.94
C GLY A 126 8.80 16.54 9.11
N GLU A 127 8.17 15.36 9.21
CA GLU A 127 7.21 15.04 10.27
C GLU A 127 7.93 14.90 11.62
N VAL A 128 7.39 15.52 12.65
CA VAL A 128 7.90 15.37 14.03
C VAL A 128 7.35 14.09 14.63
N VAL A 129 8.23 13.11 14.85
CA VAL A 129 7.86 11.84 15.47
C VAL A 129 7.88 11.94 16.98
N ARG A 130 6.73 11.71 17.61
CA ARG A 130 6.63 11.66 19.06
C ARG A 130 7.38 10.45 19.62
N TRP A 131 7.97 10.56 20.81
CA TRP A 131 8.81 9.56 21.45
C TRP A 131 8.20 8.14 21.50
N ARG A 132 6.89 8.04 21.73
CA ARG A 132 6.16 6.75 21.76
C ARG A 132 6.18 6.02 20.42
N ARG A 133 6.11 6.78 19.30
CA ARG A 133 6.22 6.21 17.95
C ARG A 133 7.65 5.73 17.70
N GLY A 134 8.65 6.50 18.14
CA GLY A 134 10.07 6.10 18.08
C GLY A 134 10.35 4.82 18.89
N LEU A 135 9.81 4.72 20.11
CA LEU A 135 9.96 3.51 20.93
C LEU A 135 9.31 2.27 20.28
N ALA A 136 8.07 2.40 19.76
CA ALA A 136 7.42 1.31 19.05
C ALA A 136 8.22 0.87 17.81
N THR A 137 8.81 1.83 17.08
CA THR A 137 9.72 1.54 15.96
C THR A 137 10.93 0.73 16.42
N ALA A 138 11.58 1.12 17.52
CA ALA A 138 12.73 0.39 18.08
C ALA A 138 12.34 -1.05 18.49
N VAL A 139 11.18 -1.23 19.11
CA VAL A 139 10.64 -2.57 19.46
C VAL A 139 10.40 -3.39 18.20
N GLY A 140 9.84 -2.80 17.14
CA GLY A 140 9.66 -3.49 15.86
C GLY A 140 10.99 -3.95 15.24
N PHE A 141 12.04 -3.10 15.29
CA PHE A 141 13.38 -3.50 14.84
C PHE A 141 13.99 -4.62 15.68
N LEU A 142 13.73 -4.67 16.99
CA LEU A 142 14.11 -5.84 17.80
C LEU A 142 13.41 -7.11 17.29
N GLY A 143 12.15 -7.03 16.90
CA GLY A 143 11.46 -8.15 16.25
C GLY A 143 12.13 -8.60 14.95
N VAL A 144 12.61 -7.68 14.12
CA VAL A 144 13.38 -8.00 12.90
C VAL A 144 14.68 -8.74 13.28
N LEU A 145 15.44 -8.24 14.26
CA LEU A 145 16.66 -8.89 14.72
C LEU A 145 16.42 -10.30 15.28
N ILE A 146 15.28 -10.52 15.95
CA ILE A 146 14.86 -11.84 16.43
C ILE A 146 14.61 -12.81 15.26
N VAL A 147 14.01 -12.36 14.15
CA VAL A 147 13.81 -13.19 12.95
C VAL A 147 15.13 -13.43 12.24
N MET A 148 15.92 -12.38 12.02
CA MET A 148 17.16 -12.45 11.24
C MET A 148 18.28 -13.22 11.96
N ARG A 149 18.32 -13.15 13.31
CA ARG A 149 19.40 -13.75 14.13
C ARG A 149 20.78 -13.50 13.53
N PRO A 150 21.21 -12.24 13.38
CA PRO A 150 22.46 -11.94 12.73
C PRO A 150 23.61 -12.65 13.42
N ASP A 151 24.33 -13.50 12.70
CA ASP A 151 25.57 -14.10 13.16
C ASP A 151 26.67 -13.04 13.03
N PRO A 152 27.38 -12.69 14.12
CA PRO A 152 28.48 -11.75 14.05
C PRO A 152 29.63 -12.18 13.13
N THR A 153 29.71 -13.48 12.83
CA THR A 153 30.77 -14.08 12.01
C THR A 153 30.38 -14.27 10.54
N ALA A 154 29.08 -14.22 10.20
CA ALA A 154 28.58 -14.40 8.84
C ALA A 154 27.42 -13.47 8.54
N LEU A 155 27.54 -12.69 7.44
CA LEU A 155 26.45 -11.86 6.95
C LEU A 155 25.44 -12.73 6.19
N ASP A 156 24.21 -12.81 6.70
CA ASP A 156 23.10 -13.43 5.97
C ASP A 156 22.59 -12.44 4.91
N LEU A 157 23.03 -12.63 3.68
CA LEU A 157 22.67 -11.77 2.54
C LEU A 157 21.19 -11.90 2.17
N ASP A 158 20.57 -13.04 2.41
CA ASP A 158 19.17 -13.30 2.08
C ASP A 158 18.25 -12.53 3.04
N ALA A 159 18.56 -12.58 4.34
CA ALA A 159 17.85 -11.79 5.35
C ALA A 159 18.09 -10.28 5.16
N LEU A 160 19.29 -9.85 4.78
CA LEU A 160 19.57 -8.46 4.42
C LEU A 160 18.79 -8.03 3.17
N ALA A 161 18.64 -8.91 2.18
CA ALA A 161 17.80 -8.62 1.00
C ALA A 161 16.34 -8.46 1.40
N ALA A 162 15.78 -9.32 2.29
CA ALA A 162 14.44 -9.16 2.81
C ALA A 162 14.24 -7.81 3.53
N LEU A 163 15.20 -7.42 4.36
CA LEU A 163 15.17 -6.14 5.08
C LEU A 163 15.30 -4.94 4.13
N ALA A 164 16.21 -5.03 3.15
CA ALA A 164 16.35 -4.02 2.10
C ALA A 164 15.06 -3.87 1.29
N SER A 165 14.37 -4.99 0.99
CA SER A 165 13.08 -4.93 0.31
C SER A 165 12.06 -4.14 1.12
N ALA A 166 11.98 -4.33 2.45
CA ALA A 166 11.09 -3.59 3.33
C ALA A 166 11.36 -2.07 3.29
N ALA A 167 12.64 -1.67 3.34
CA ALA A 167 13.04 -0.27 3.24
C ALA A 167 12.71 0.34 1.87
N LEU A 168 12.97 -0.40 0.79
CA LEU A 168 12.68 0.02 -0.58
C LEU A 168 11.17 0.10 -0.85
N ILE A 169 10.36 -0.82 -0.31
CA ILE A 169 8.89 -0.74 -0.36
C ILE A 169 8.42 0.54 0.35
N ALA A 170 8.98 0.84 1.53
CA ALA A 170 8.65 2.06 2.25
C ALA A 170 8.99 3.31 1.43
N GLY A 171 10.15 3.34 0.76
CA GLY A 171 10.53 4.39 -0.19
C GLY A 171 9.56 4.52 -1.34
N ALA A 172 9.19 3.40 -1.96
CA ALA A 172 8.21 3.36 -3.04
C ALA A 172 6.83 3.89 -2.61
N LEU A 173 6.34 3.52 -1.42
CA LEU A 173 5.08 4.02 -0.87
C LEU A 173 5.14 5.50 -0.54
N THR A 174 6.28 6.01 -0.06
CA THR A 174 6.50 7.44 0.15
C THR A 174 6.41 8.22 -1.16
N MET A 175 6.98 7.69 -2.26
CA MET A 175 6.82 8.30 -3.59
C MET A 175 5.36 8.26 -4.06
N VAL A 176 4.63 7.19 -3.81
CA VAL A 176 3.18 7.13 -4.08
C VAL A 176 2.44 8.22 -3.32
N LYS A 177 2.74 8.43 -2.02
CA LYS A 177 2.13 9.50 -1.21
C LYS A 177 2.37 10.89 -1.83
N LEU A 178 3.61 11.18 -2.26
CA LEU A 178 3.96 12.44 -2.90
C LEU A 178 3.27 12.64 -4.27
N LEU A 179 3.18 11.58 -5.08
CA LEU A 179 2.51 11.59 -6.38
C LEU A 179 1.00 11.73 -6.25
N SER A 180 0.39 11.10 -5.26
CA SER A 180 -1.07 11.11 -5.06
C SER A 180 -1.65 12.50 -4.80
N ALA A 181 -0.81 13.46 -4.40
CA ALA A 181 -1.22 14.85 -4.23
C ALA A 181 -1.51 15.57 -5.57
N THR A 182 -0.96 15.08 -6.69
CA THR A 182 -1.01 15.79 -7.99
C THR A 182 -1.38 14.89 -9.17
N GLU A 183 -1.29 13.57 -9.02
CA GLU A 183 -1.45 12.62 -10.11
C GLU A 183 -2.66 11.68 -9.88
N ARG A 184 -3.27 11.24 -10.97
CA ARG A 184 -4.36 10.24 -10.89
C ARG A 184 -3.79 8.88 -10.46
N PRO A 185 -4.50 8.09 -9.63
CA PRO A 185 -4.05 6.77 -9.21
C PRO A 185 -3.69 5.85 -10.39
N LEU A 186 -4.44 5.92 -11.47
CA LEU A 186 -4.20 5.11 -12.66
C LEU A 186 -2.91 5.52 -13.39
N THR A 187 -2.58 6.81 -13.43
CA THR A 187 -1.30 7.31 -13.98
C THR A 187 -0.12 6.74 -13.18
N ILE A 188 -0.19 6.78 -11.84
CA ILE A 188 0.85 6.24 -10.96
C ILE A 188 1.04 4.74 -11.20
N LEU A 189 -0.06 4.00 -11.35
CA LEU A 189 -0.04 2.56 -11.60
C LEU A 189 0.56 2.23 -12.97
N MET A 190 0.16 2.94 -14.03
CA MET A 190 0.64 2.70 -15.39
C MET A 190 2.12 3.03 -15.57
N TRP A 191 2.57 4.16 -15.03
CA TRP A 191 3.98 4.51 -15.02
C TRP A 191 4.82 3.45 -14.32
N PHE A 192 4.34 2.97 -13.16
CA PHE A 192 5.02 1.90 -12.45
C PHE A 192 5.02 0.59 -13.25
N ALA A 193 3.88 0.14 -13.77
CA ALA A 193 3.79 -1.12 -14.49
C ALA A 193 4.69 -1.13 -15.74
N THR A 194 4.64 -0.06 -16.54
CA THR A 194 5.46 0.07 -17.76
C THR A 194 6.95 0.24 -17.41
N GLY A 195 7.25 1.14 -16.47
CA GLY A 195 8.63 1.37 -16.03
C GLY A 195 9.26 0.12 -15.39
N ALA A 196 8.47 -0.67 -14.66
CA ALA A 196 8.92 -1.92 -14.06
C ALA A 196 9.28 -2.98 -15.12
N VAL A 197 8.50 -3.11 -16.20
CA VAL A 197 8.86 -3.99 -17.33
C VAL A 197 10.17 -3.54 -17.95
N LEU A 198 10.31 -2.25 -18.27
CA LEU A 198 11.53 -1.72 -18.89
C LEU A 198 12.76 -1.88 -17.99
N ALA A 199 12.63 -1.54 -16.70
CA ALA A 199 13.74 -1.61 -15.76
C ALA A 199 14.16 -3.07 -15.44
N SER A 200 13.23 -4.01 -15.45
CA SER A 200 13.54 -5.43 -15.20
C SER A 200 14.02 -6.18 -16.44
N ALA A 201 13.79 -5.65 -17.64
CA ALA A 201 14.16 -6.31 -18.90
C ALA A 201 15.69 -6.51 -19.02
N VAL A 202 16.49 -5.51 -18.67
CA VAL A 202 17.95 -5.58 -18.79
C VAL A 202 18.55 -6.61 -17.83
N PRO A 203 18.29 -6.59 -16.51
CA PRO A 203 18.77 -7.64 -15.60
C PRO A 203 18.27 -9.04 -16.00
N ALA A 204 17.01 -9.16 -16.46
CA ALA A 204 16.47 -10.44 -16.89
C ALA A 204 17.21 -10.99 -18.13
N ALA A 205 17.54 -10.12 -19.11
CA ALA A 205 18.28 -10.50 -20.31
C ALA A 205 19.70 -11.02 -20.00
N MET A 206 20.36 -10.48 -18.95
CA MET A 206 21.71 -10.90 -18.53
C MET A 206 21.76 -12.33 -17.99
N VAL A 207 20.65 -12.81 -17.41
CA VAL A 207 20.53 -14.14 -16.79
C VAL A 207 19.53 -15.03 -17.51
N TRP A 208 19.23 -14.71 -18.78
CA TRP A 208 18.14 -15.31 -19.51
C TRP A 208 18.32 -16.81 -19.70
N ARG A 209 17.30 -17.54 -19.25
CA ARG A 209 17.09 -18.96 -19.55
C ARG A 209 15.68 -19.13 -20.07
N TRP A 210 15.51 -19.98 -21.09
CA TRP A 210 14.18 -20.28 -21.58
C TRP A 210 13.43 -21.14 -20.57
N PRO A 211 12.27 -20.68 -20.06
CA PRO A 211 11.46 -21.50 -19.16
C PRO A 211 10.96 -22.73 -19.87
N ASP A 212 10.89 -23.84 -19.14
CA ASP A 212 10.21 -25.05 -19.61
C ASP A 212 8.69 -24.83 -19.70
N PRO A 213 7.93 -25.69 -20.43
CA PRO A 213 6.50 -25.53 -20.64
C PRO A 213 5.68 -25.43 -19.34
N GLY A 214 6.08 -26.15 -18.28
CA GLY A 214 5.41 -26.11 -16.97
C GLY A 214 5.63 -24.78 -16.25
N THR A 215 6.86 -24.25 -16.29
CA THR A 215 7.25 -22.99 -15.70
C THR A 215 6.52 -21.79 -16.31
N TRP A 216 6.22 -21.82 -17.63
CA TRP A 216 5.41 -20.76 -18.26
C TRP A 216 4.03 -20.61 -17.62
N GLY A 217 3.38 -21.72 -17.29
CA GLY A 217 2.08 -21.68 -16.59
C GLY A 217 2.19 -20.97 -15.24
N LEU A 218 3.21 -21.29 -14.45
CA LEU A 218 3.46 -20.64 -13.16
C LEU A 218 3.78 -19.15 -13.31
N LEU A 219 4.57 -18.74 -14.31
CA LEU A 219 4.88 -17.33 -14.57
C LEU A 219 3.63 -16.51 -14.91
N VAL A 220 2.73 -17.05 -15.73
CA VAL A 220 1.44 -16.40 -16.03
C VAL A 220 0.59 -16.29 -14.77
N LEU A 221 0.52 -17.36 -13.96
CA LEU A 221 -0.21 -17.36 -12.69
C LEU A 221 0.37 -16.37 -11.68
N ILE A 222 1.69 -16.22 -11.58
CA ILE A 222 2.36 -15.22 -10.77
C ILE A 222 1.92 -13.81 -11.18
N GLY A 223 1.90 -13.50 -12.47
CA GLY A 223 1.45 -12.20 -12.98
C GLY A 223 -0.03 -11.94 -12.72
N ALA A 224 -0.87 -12.98 -12.91
CA ALA A 224 -2.30 -12.93 -12.61
C ALA A 224 -2.55 -12.72 -11.12
N ALA A 225 -1.87 -13.49 -10.25
CA ALA A 225 -1.97 -13.39 -8.81
C ALA A 225 -1.51 -12.01 -8.31
N ALA A 226 -0.44 -11.45 -8.89
CA ALA A 226 0.01 -10.09 -8.57
C ALA A 226 -1.09 -9.04 -8.84
N SER A 227 -1.74 -9.12 -10.00
CA SER A 227 -2.80 -8.18 -10.38
C SER A 227 -4.07 -8.39 -9.56
N LEU A 228 -4.46 -9.64 -9.32
CA LEU A 228 -5.62 -9.99 -8.51
C LEU A 228 -5.43 -9.58 -7.05
N GLY A 229 -4.29 -9.90 -6.44
CA GLY A 229 -3.96 -9.52 -5.07
C GLY A 229 -3.97 -8.00 -4.89
N GLN A 230 -3.38 -7.26 -5.84
CA GLN A 230 -3.40 -5.79 -5.83
C GLN A 230 -4.83 -5.25 -5.97
N TYR A 231 -5.65 -5.81 -6.86
CA TYR A 231 -7.06 -5.41 -7.00
C TYR A 231 -7.84 -5.64 -5.70
N LEU A 232 -7.68 -6.81 -5.09
CA LEU A 232 -8.34 -7.15 -3.82
C LEU A 232 -7.91 -6.21 -2.69
N ALA A 233 -6.62 -5.89 -2.58
CA ALA A 233 -6.10 -4.94 -1.59
C ALA A 233 -6.69 -3.52 -1.79
N VAL A 234 -6.74 -3.03 -3.02
CA VAL A 234 -7.38 -1.73 -3.34
C VAL A 234 -8.86 -1.74 -2.96
N ARG A 235 -9.59 -2.84 -3.28
CA ARG A 235 -11.00 -2.99 -2.88
C ARG A 235 -11.16 -3.03 -1.36
N ALA A 236 -10.26 -3.68 -0.64
CA ALA A 236 -10.28 -3.75 0.81
C ALA A 236 -10.24 -2.34 1.44
N TYR A 237 -9.28 -1.51 1.02
CA TYR A 237 -9.16 -0.13 1.51
C TYR A 237 -10.27 0.81 1.02
N ARG A 238 -10.89 0.50 -0.09
CA ARG A 238 -12.01 1.29 -0.63
C ARG A 238 -13.34 1.01 0.11
N GLU A 239 -13.55 -0.23 0.56
CA GLU A 239 -14.82 -0.65 1.20
C GLU A 239 -14.76 -0.64 2.72
N GLY A 240 -13.55 -0.62 3.33
CA GLY A 240 -13.38 -0.61 4.77
C GLY A 240 -12.43 0.48 5.27
N GLU A 241 -12.60 0.88 6.52
CA GLU A 241 -11.67 1.78 7.18
C GLU A 241 -10.28 1.16 7.27
N ALA A 242 -9.23 1.93 6.96
CA ALA A 242 -7.85 1.43 6.96
C ALA A 242 -7.44 0.81 8.30
N THR A 243 -7.92 1.35 9.42
CA THR A 243 -7.67 0.85 10.78
C THR A 243 -8.24 -0.54 11.03
N LEU A 244 -9.34 -0.89 10.35
CA LEU A 244 -9.95 -2.21 10.41
C LEU A 244 -9.34 -3.19 9.41
N VAL A 245 -8.95 -2.71 8.24
CA VAL A 245 -8.46 -3.54 7.12
C VAL A 245 -7.01 -3.96 7.32
N THR A 246 -6.14 -3.02 7.75
CA THR A 246 -4.68 -3.27 7.84
C THR A 246 -4.29 -4.45 8.73
N PRO A 247 -4.95 -4.73 9.88
CA PRO A 247 -4.61 -5.90 10.68
C PRO A 247 -4.73 -7.23 9.92
N PHE A 248 -5.65 -7.30 8.96
CA PHE A 248 -5.86 -8.52 8.17
C PHE A 248 -4.78 -8.72 7.08
N ASP A 249 -4.04 -7.68 6.69
CA ASP A 249 -2.87 -7.80 5.81
C ASP A 249 -1.79 -8.69 6.45
N TYR A 250 -1.62 -8.60 7.78
CA TYR A 250 -0.66 -9.45 8.50
C TYR A 250 -0.99 -10.94 8.47
N SER A 251 -2.24 -11.31 8.12
CA SER A 251 -2.60 -12.72 7.92
C SER A 251 -1.78 -13.37 6.80
N GLN A 252 -1.14 -12.59 5.93
CA GLN A 252 -0.23 -13.11 4.90
C GLN A 252 0.89 -13.96 5.51
N ILE A 253 1.36 -13.64 6.72
CA ILE A 253 2.38 -14.45 7.42
C ILE A 253 1.81 -15.84 7.74
N LEU A 254 0.56 -15.94 8.21
CA LEU A 254 -0.08 -17.22 8.50
C LEU A 254 -0.21 -18.08 7.25
N TRP A 255 -0.65 -17.48 6.13
CA TRP A 255 -0.77 -18.17 4.85
C TRP A 255 0.60 -18.55 4.27
N ALA A 256 1.60 -17.69 4.40
CA ALA A 256 2.97 -17.98 3.99
C ALA A 256 3.56 -19.14 4.79
N THR A 257 3.34 -19.15 6.11
CA THR A 257 3.71 -20.27 6.99
C THR A 257 3.03 -21.57 6.57
N LEU A 258 1.72 -21.54 6.34
CA LEU A 258 0.96 -22.71 5.91
C LEU A 258 1.49 -23.27 4.59
N ILE A 259 1.74 -22.41 3.59
CA ILE A 259 2.29 -22.82 2.30
C ILE A 259 3.72 -23.33 2.46
N GLY A 260 4.55 -22.68 3.29
CA GLY A 260 5.90 -23.14 3.62
C GLY A 260 5.91 -24.57 4.17
N VAL A 261 5.06 -24.83 5.15
CA VAL A 261 4.94 -26.16 5.77
C VAL A 261 4.39 -27.20 4.80
N VAL A 262 3.27 -26.90 4.11
CA VAL A 262 2.55 -27.88 3.31
C VAL A 262 3.24 -28.18 1.98
N VAL A 263 3.81 -27.18 1.33
CA VAL A 263 4.36 -27.30 -0.03
C VAL A 263 5.88 -27.52 0.00
N PHE A 264 6.59 -26.86 0.92
CA PHE A 264 8.05 -26.86 0.95
C PHE A 264 8.64 -27.63 2.15
N ALA A 265 7.79 -28.17 3.04
CA ALA A 265 8.19 -28.80 4.29
C ALA A 265 9.05 -27.90 5.21
N GLU A 266 8.86 -26.58 5.11
CA GLU A 266 9.53 -25.57 5.92
C GLU A 266 8.77 -25.35 7.22
N ILE A 267 9.29 -25.84 8.34
CA ILE A 267 8.70 -25.61 9.65
C ILE A 267 9.39 -24.39 10.27
N PRO A 268 8.70 -23.22 10.33
CA PRO A 268 9.30 -22.03 10.92
C PRO A 268 9.62 -22.31 12.39
N ASP A 269 10.80 -21.90 12.80
CA ASP A 269 11.21 -22.06 14.17
C ASP A 269 10.48 -21.08 15.12
N ALA A 270 10.59 -21.35 16.43
CA ALA A 270 9.92 -20.53 17.44
C ALA A 270 10.35 -19.06 17.40
N TRP A 271 11.61 -18.77 17.06
CA TRP A 271 12.11 -17.40 17.01
C TRP A 271 11.54 -16.60 15.83
N THR A 272 11.36 -17.23 14.67
CA THR A 272 10.67 -16.63 13.52
C THR A 272 9.24 -16.23 13.91
N LEU A 273 8.52 -17.09 14.63
CA LEU A 273 7.17 -16.78 15.10
C LEU A 273 7.15 -15.67 16.17
N VAL A 274 8.08 -15.69 17.11
CA VAL A 274 8.19 -14.66 18.15
C VAL A 274 8.55 -13.32 17.51
N GLY A 275 9.55 -13.26 16.63
CA GLY A 275 9.95 -12.04 15.95
C GLY A 275 8.83 -11.47 15.06
N ALA A 276 8.11 -12.33 14.33
CA ALA A 276 6.93 -11.94 13.55
C ALA A 276 5.85 -11.31 14.45
N ALA A 277 5.55 -11.92 15.61
CA ALA A 277 4.60 -11.40 16.57
C ALA A 277 5.01 -10.01 17.11
N VAL A 278 6.30 -9.81 17.39
CA VAL A 278 6.84 -8.50 17.83
C VAL A 278 6.72 -7.45 16.74
N ILE A 279 7.08 -7.78 15.48
CA ILE A 279 6.95 -6.87 14.33
C ILE A 279 5.48 -6.46 14.15
N ILE A 280 4.57 -7.43 14.10
CA ILE A 280 3.14 -7.19 13.92
C ILE A 280 2.59 -6.35 15.08
N GLY A 281 2.92 -6.72 16.32
CA GLY A 281 2.47 -6.01 17.52
C GLY A 281 2.90 -4.55 17.53
N SER A 282 4.16 -4.26 17.18
CA SER A 282 4.69 -2.89 17.09
C SER A 282 3.99 -2.08 15.99
N ALA A 283 3.80 -2.67 14.81
CA ALA A 283 3.13 -2.01 13.68
C ALA A 283 1.64 -1.73 13.98
N LEU A 284 0.93 -2.67 14.61
CA LEU A 284 -0.46 -2.48 15.05
C LEU A 284 -0.58 -1.40 16.13
N TYR A 285 0.37 -1.34 17.07
CA TYR A 285 0.40 -0.27 18.07
C TYR A 285 0.56 1.11 17.40
N ILE A 286 1.49 1.25 16.45
CA ILE A 286 1.70 2.49 15.70
C ILE A 286 0.42 2.89 14.99
N LEU A 287 -0.20 1.96 14.26
CA LEU A 287 -1.43 2.18 13.50
C LEU A 287 -2.59 2.64 14.38
N ARG A 288 -2.85 1.93 15.50
CA ARG A 288 -3.90 2.30 16.47
C ARG A 288 -3.66 3.67 17.05
N ARG A 289 -2.41 4.00 17.37
CA ARG A 289 -2.03 5.29 17.94
C ARG A 289 -2.24 6.44 16.96
N GLU A 290 -1.89 6.26 15.70
CA GLU A 290 -2.12 7.26 14.66
C GLU A 290 -3.63 7.49 14.42
N ALA A 291 -4.42 6.43 14.38
CA ALA A 291 -5.87 6.52 14.27
C ALA A 291 -6.51 7.29 15.44
N GLN A 292 -6.02 7.11 16.66
CA GLN A 292 -6.48 7.86 17.83
C GLN A 292 -6.13 9.36 17.73
N LEU A 293 -4.93 9.69 17.25
CA LEU A 293 -4.47 11.07 17.09
C LEU A 293 -5.21 11.78 15.94
N GLY A 294 -5.49 11.08 14.84
CA GLY A 294 -6.29 11.62 13.71
C GLY A 294 -7.73 11.96 14.09
N ARG A 295 -8.32 11.25 15.08
CA ARG A 295 -9.66 11.56 15.60
C ARG A 295 -9.70 12.78 16.52
N THR A 296 -8.56 13.22 17.05
CA THR A 296 -8.45 14.38 17.95
C THR A 296 -8.18 15.70 17.21
N VAL A 297 -7.90 15.66 15.91
CA VAL A 297 -7.76 16.85 15.08
C VAL A 297 -9.13 17.13 14.47
N PRO A 298 -9.82 18.25 14.82
CA PRO A 298 -11.06 18.63 14.12
C PRO A 298 -10.77 18.80 12.63
N PRO A 299 -11.71 18.47 11.73
CA PRO A 299 -11.53 18.75 10.32
C PRO A 299 -11.21 20.23 10.18
N HIS A 300 -10.14 20.56 9.46
CA HIS A 300 -9.79 21.95 9.13
C HIS A 300 -11.03 22.56 8.48
N GLY A 301 -11.52 23.64 9.08
CA GLY A 301 -12.75 24.36 8.70
C GLY A 301 -12.68 24.91 7.28
N GLY A 302 -12.83 24.03 6.30
CA GLY A 302 -12.89 24.34 4.88
C GLY A 302 -14.25 24.02 4.26
N ASP A 303 -15.10 23.26 4.96
CA ASP A 303 -16.46 22.89 4.49
C ASP A 303 -17.55 23.38 5.48
N ALA A 304 -17.49 24.64 5.88
CA ALA A 304 -18.71 25.29 6.29
C ALA A 304 -19.55 25.46 5.01
N PRO A 305 -20.77 24.88 4.91
CA PRO A 305 -21.64 25.17 3.79
C PRO A 305 -21.79 26.69 3.73
N GLY A 306 -21.41 27.29 2.62
CA GLY A 306 -21.60 28.71 2.38
C GLY A 306 -23.05 29.05 2.61
N PRO A 307 -23.40 30.31 3.06
CA PRO A 307 -24.75 30.70 3.31
C PRO A 307 -25.57 30.44 2.03
N ASP A 308 -26.70 29.76 2.20
CA ASP A 308 -27.62 29.40 1.13
C ASP A 308 -27.98 30.67 0.33
N PRO A 309 -27.67 30.75 -0.98
CA PRO A 309 -28.00 31.93 -1.80
C PRO A 309 -29.47 32.23 -1.88
N ARG A 310 -30.33 31.39 -1.29
CA ARG A 310 -31.81 31.54 -1.28
C ARG A 310 -32.35 32.22 -0.04
N SER A 311 -31.53 32.57 0.97
CA SER A 311 -31.97 33.42 2.08
C SER A 311 -31.82 34.89 1.68
N GLY A 312 -32.70 35.36 0.80
CA GLY A 312 -32.95 36.76 0.57
C GLY A 312 -33.55 37.40 1.83
N PRO A 313 -33.32 38.72 2.07
CA PRO A 313 -33.85 39.38 3.25
C PRO A 313 -35.38 39.39 3.20
N GLY A 314 -35.99 38.58 4.06
CA GLY A 314 -37.43 38.56 4.30
C GLY A 314 -37.89 39.91 4.84
N SER A 315 -38.88 40.47 4.18
CA SER A 315 -39.69 41.62 4.56
C SER A 315 -40.13 41.56 6.03
N GLU A 316 -39.56 42.35 6.90
CA GLU A 316 -40.17 42.72 8.18
C GLU A 316 -41.16 43.85 7.95
N SER A 317 -42.43 43.51 7.95
CA SER A 317 -43.54 44.40 8.17
C SER A 317 -43.72 44.55 9.68
N GLY A 318 -43.40 45.69 10.24
CA GLY A 318 -43.77 46.08 11.59
C GLY A 318 -44.72 47.29 11.54
N PRO A 319 -45.67 47.37 12.43
CA PRO A 319 -46.73 48.38 12.41
C PRO A 319 -46.46 49.62 13.25
N GLY A 320 -46.87 50.76 12.73
CA GLY A 320 -47.64 51.80 13.38
C GLY A 320 -46.99 52.73 14.41
N ALA A 321 -47.16 53.96 14.17
CA ALA A 321 -47.69 55.03 15.00
C ALA A 321 -46.87 56.32 15.00
N GLU A 322 -47.48 57.27 14.44
CA GLU A 322 -47.82 58.65 14.96
C GLU A 322 -46.72 59.71 15.10
N SER A 323 -46.89 60.68 14.27
CA SER A 323 -47.13 62.14 14.50
C SER A 323 -45.99 62.92 15.21
N GLU A 324 -45.52 63.89 14.63
CA GLU A 324 -45.74 65.35 14.77
C GLU A 324 -44.54 66.15 14.22
N SER A 325 -44.93 67.03 13.36
CA SER A 325 -44.81 68.52 13.41
C SER A 325 -43.36 69.07 13.55
N GLY A 326 -43.01 69.88 12.58
CA GLY A 326 -42.29 71.08 12.93
C GLY A 326 -41.08 71.47 12.06
N ALA A 327 -41.41 72.42 11.14
CA ALA A 327 -40.55 73.55 10.80
C ALA A 327 -39.29 73.38 9.94
N ARG A 328 -39.38 73.83 8.74
CA ARG A 328 -38.37 74.53 7.92
C ARG A 328 -37.79 75.74 8.64
N PRO A 329 -36.82 76.53 8.15
CA PRO A 329 -35.91 76.35 7.01
C PRO A 329 -34.45 76.84 7.33
N GLY A 330 -33.60 76.83 6.34
CA GLY A 330 -32.43 77.72 6.37
C GLY A 330 -31.17 77.25 5.65
N SER A 331 -31.04 77.57 4.43
CA SER A 331 -30.01 78.31 3.68
C SER A 331 -28.54 78.08 4.08
N GLY A 332 -27.71 77.91 3.07
CA GLY A 332 -26.42 78.50 3.01
C GLY A 332 -25.24 77.65 2.50
N ARG A 333 -25.01 77.78 1.22
CA ARG A 333 -23.74 78.11 0.56
C ARG A 333 -22.44 77.72 1.33
N ARG A 334 -21.56 76.87 0.81
CA ARG A 334 -20.52 77.12 -0.21
C ARG A 334 -19.88 75.81 -0.57
#